data_681a5c3fc1ce33226085714471682277
#
_entry.id   681a5c3fc1ce33226085714471682277
#
_cell.length_a   1.000
_cell.length_b   1.000
_cell.length_c   1.000
_cell.angle_alpha   90.00
_cell.angle_beta   90.00
_cell.angle_gamma   90.00
#
_symmetry.space_group_name_H-M   'P 1'
#
loop_
_entity.id
_entity.type
_entity.pdbx_description
1 polymer ?
#
loop_
_entity_poly.entity_id
_entity_poly.type
_entity_poly.pdbx_seq_one_letter_code
_entity_poly.pdbx_strand_id
1 'polypeptide(L)'
;ELETSLADLHKKDDALLFTSGYVANEATISTLARILPGLIIFSDELNHASMIAGARGARTEKHVFRHNDLEHLEALLAAAPSDAPKVIAFESVYSMDGDIGPIEGICDLADKYDALTYIDEVHAVGLYGLRGAGIAERDGLMHRVDIIEGTLGKAFGVVGGYIAADGAIVDAIRSTAPGFIFTTALPPAVAAGARASVEYLKSAHSLREKHQERAATLKTRLSDAGFPVMPSVTHIVPIHVGDPVLCKRITDMLLDDHGIYVQPINYPTVPKGTERLRLTPTPLHTDEMFDQLVLALEDVWARAEEQTGVSRASSLEA
;
A
#
# COMPACT_ATOMS: atom_id res chain seq x y z
N GLU A 1 0.55 -1.69 25.25
CA GLU A 1 1.97 -1.90 24.91
C GLU A 1 2.23 -1.89 23.40
N LEU A 2 1.50 -2.69 22.56
CA LEU A 2 1.67 -2.67 21.12
C LEU A 2 1.24 -1.32 20.53
N GLU A 3 0.09 -0.77 20.93
CA GLU A 3 -0.35 0.56 20.51
C GLU A 3 0.68 1.63 20.87
N THR A 4 1.22 1.60 22.08
CA THR A 4 2.31 2.50 22.48
C THR A 4 3.56 2.37 21.61
N SER A 5 3.91 1.13 21.22
CA SER A 5 5.06 0.88 20.34
C SER A 5 4.84 1.41 18.91
N LEU A 6 3.60 1.34 18.40
CA LEU A 6 3.21 1.86 17.10
C LEU A 6 3.11 3.39 17.10
N ALA A 7 2.55 3.98 18.16
CA ALA A 7 2.54 5.43 18.34
C ALA A 7 3.97 6.00 18.35
N ASP A 8 4.89 5.36 19.11
CA ASP A 8 6.31 5.72 19.11
C ASP A 8 6.99 5.55 17.75
N LEU A 9 6.65 4.49 17.00
CA LEU A 9 7.17 4.29 15.63
C LEU A 9 6.85 5.48 14.74
N HIS A 10 5.61 5.95 14.76
CA HIS A 10 5.09 7.03 13.93
C HIS A 10 5.22 8.42 14.57
N LYS A 11 5.78 8.53 15.79
CA LYS A 11 5.87 9.78 16.56
C LYS A 11 4.51 10.49 16.69
N LYS A 12 3.47 9.71 16.93
CA LYS A 12 2.12 10.18 17.21
C LYS A 12 1.78 9.98 18.69
N ASP A 13 0.73 10.66 19.14
CA ASP A 13 0.33 10.61 20.56
C ASP A 13 -0.19 9.25 20.97
N ASP A 14 -0.98 8.61 20.09
CA ASP A 14 -1.58 7.29 20.35
C ASP A 14 -1.74 6.48 19.06
N ALA A 15 -2.07 5.21 19.21
CA ALA A 15 -2.42 4.31 18.15
C ALA A 15 -3.58 3.40 18.54
N LEU A 16 -4.33 2.90 17.57
CA LEU A 16 -5.45 2.00 17.77
C LEU A 16 -5.31 0.77 16.88
N LEU A 17 -5.43 -0.41 17.51
CA LEU A 17 -5.35 -1.70 16.81
C LEU A 17 -6.70 -2.13 16.24
N PHE A 18 -6.65 -2.75 15.06
CA PHE A 18 -7.77 -3.39 14.38
C PHE A 18 -7.41 -4.82 13.98
N THR A 19 -8.40 -5.62 13.62
CA THR A 19 -8.20 -7.02 13.19
C THR A 19 -7.47 -7.16 11.86
N SER A 20 -7.44 -6.11 11.03
CA SER A 20 -6.70 -6.03 9.77
C SER A 20 -6.53 -4.58 9.32
N GLY A 21 -5.60 -4.31 8.38
CA GLY A 21 -5.51 -3.00 7.72
C GLY A 21 -6.79 -2.65 6.96
N TYR A 22 -7.47 -3.64 6.37
CA TYR A 22 -8.77 -3.41 5.74
C TYR A 22 -9.78 -2.79 6.71
N VAL A 23 -9.93 -3.39 7.90
CA VAL A 23 -10.85 -2.89 8.94
C VAL A 23 -10.38 -1.54 9.48
N ALA A 24 -9.07 -1.33 9.64
CA ALA A 24 -8.52 -0.04 10.07
C ALA A 24 -8.93 1.10 9.13
N ASN A 25 -8.74 0.92 7.82
CA ASN A 25 -9.16 1.89 6.80
C ASN A 25 -10.67 2.11 6.79
N GLU A 26 -11.44 1.03 6.66
CA GLU A 26 -12.90 1.10 6.54
C GLU A 26 -13.53 1.74 7.78
N ALA A 27 -13.17 1.26 8.97
CA ALA A 27 -13.73 1.74 10.22
C ALA A 27 -13.33 3.21 10.51
N THR A 28 -12.09 3.59 10.25
CA THR A 28 -11.62 4.95 10.53
C THR A 28 -12.25 5.96 9.58
N ILE A 29 -12.17 5.75 8.26
CA ILE A 29 -12.68 6.71 7.27
C ILE A 29 -14.21 6.86 7.41
N SER A 30 -14.95 5.75 7.58
CA SER A 30 -16.40 5.82 7.76
C SER A 30 -16.80 6.50 9.08
N THR A 31 -15.98 6.38 10.12
CA THR A 31 -16.26 7.00 11.43
C THR A 31 -15.93 8.48 11.44
N LEU A 32 -14.88 8.93 10.75
CA LEU A 32 -14.56 10.36 10.63
C LEU A 32 -15.77 11.17 10.13
N ALA A 33 -16.48 10.68 9.13
CA ALA A 33 -17.68 11.35 8.62
C ALA A 33 -18.85 11.39 9.62
N ARG A 34 -18.88 10.50 10.60
CA ARG A 34 -19.90 10.47 11.65
C ARG A 34 -19.59 11.43 12.79
N ILE A 35 -18.31 11.63 13.10
CA ILE A 35 -17.86 12.54 14.18
C ILE A 35 -17.61 13.96 13.69
N LEU A 36 -17.42 14.16 12.37
CA LEU A 36 -17.25 15.47 11.73
C LEU A 36 -18.41 15.71 10.76
N PRO A 37 -19.53 16.31 11.25
CA PRO A 37 -20.70 16.55 10.39
C PRO A 37 -20.35 17.44 9.19
N GLY A 38 -20.77 17.00 7.99
CA GLY A 38 -20.47 17.70 6.75
C GLY A 38 -19.07 17.43 6.19
N LEU A 39 -18.34 16.45 6.72
CA LEU A 39 -17.04 16.06 6.19
C LEU A 39 -17.10 15.75 4.70
N ILE A 40 -16.17 16.31 3.94
CA ILE A 40 -15.96 16.01 2.51
C ILE A 40 -14.69 15.16 2.39
N ILE A 41 -14.79 14.03 1.69
CA ILE A 41 -13.67 13.10 1.48
C ILE A 41 -13.10 13.31 0.07
N PHE A 42 -11.80 13.59 -0.03
CA PHE A 42 -11.04 13.62 -1.27
C PHE A 42 -10.18 12.35 -1.33
N SER A 43 -10.45 11.47 -2.29
CA SER A 43 -9.82 10.16 -2.39
C SER A 43 -9.06 10.04 -3.71
N ASP A 44 -7.81 9.55 -3.67
CA ASP A 44 -7.10 9.17 -4.88
C ASP A 44 -7.84 8.04 -5.61
N GLU A 45 -7.86 8.07 -6.95
CA GLU A 45 -8.62 7.10 -7.76
C GLU A 45 -8.07 5.67 -7.67
N LEU A 46 -6.78 5.50 -7.33
CA LEU A 46 -6.14 4.18 -7.18
C LEU A 46 -6.04 3.71 -5.73
N ASN A 47 -6.69 4.39 -4.79
CA ASN A 47 -6.73 3.95 -3.40
C ASN A 47 -7.24 2.51 -3.26
N HIS A 48 -6.69 1.81 -2.28
CA HIS A 48 -7.05 0.45 -1.95
C HIS A 48 -8.56 0.28 -1.67
N ALA A 49 -9.09 -0.90 -1.99
CA ALA A 49 -10.52 -1.24 -1.82
C ALA A 49 -11.07 -0.97 -0.41
N SER A 50 -10.25 -1.07 0.63
CA SER A 50 -10.63 -0.76 2.02
C SER A 50 -10.90 0.72 2.25
N MET A 51 -10.09 1.61 1.66
CA MET A 51 -10.29 3.06 1.72
C MET A 51 -11.54 3.46 0.94
N ILE A 52 -11.74 2.85 -0.25
CA ILE A 52 -12.96 3.02 -1.05
C ILE A 52 -14.19 2.54 -0.27
N ALA A 53 -14.10 1.41 0.43
CA ALA A 53 -15.19 0.90 1.28
C ALA A 53 -15.50 1.87 2.44
N GLY A 54 -14.48 2.40 3.10
CA GLY A 54 -14.61 3.42 4.14
C GLY A 54 -15.29 4.69 3.63
N ALA A 55 -14.84 5.21 2.48
CA ALA A 55 -15.41 6.41 1.85
C ALA A 55 -16.86 6.19 1.39
N ARG A 56 -17.22 4.97 0.95
CA ARG A 56 -18.62 4.60 0.64
C ARG A 56 -19.47 4.47 1.90
N GLY A 57 -18.91 3.84 2.94
CA GLY A 57 -19.59 3.64 4.24
C GLY A 57 -19.84 4.94 5.00
N ALA A 58 -19.02 5.96 4.75
CA ALA A 58 -19.13 7.30 5.33
C ALA A 58 -20.46 8.01 5.02
N ARG A 59 -21.08 7.70 3.86
CA ARG A 59 -22.35 8.31 3.38
C ARG A 59 -22.33 9.84 3.38
N THR A 60 -21.18 10.43 3.09
CA THR A 60 -20.93 11.87 2.96
C THR A 60 -20.52 12.21 1.55
N GLU A 61 -20.37 13.52 1.28
CA GLU A 61 -19.83 13.99 0.01
C GLU A 61 -18.41 13.48 -0.18
N LYS A 62 -18.10 13.03 -1.41
CA LYS A 62 -16.78 12.54 -1.75
C LYS A 62 -16.41 12.88 -3.18
N HIS A 63 -15.16 13.25 -3.37
CA HIS A 63 -14.56 13.52 -4.66
C HIS A 63 -13.39 12.57 -4.89
N VAL A 64 -13.31 12.02 -6.09
CA VAL A 64 -12.19 11.19 -6.51
C VAL A 64 -11.30 12.05 -7.40
N PHE A 65 -10.05 12.25 -6.99
CA PHE A 65 -9.08 12.96 -7.83
C PHE A 65 -8.24 11.96 -8.63
N ARG A 66 -7.77 12.43 -9.80
CA ARG A 66 -6.90 11.61 -10.66
C ARG A 66 -5.62 11.26 -9.92
N HIS A 67 -5.16 10.04 -10.16
CA HIS A 67 -4.02 9.47 -9.45
C HIS A 67 -2.80 10.39 -9.45
N ASN A 68 -2.33 10.72 -8.24
CA ASN A 68 -1.17 11.58 -7.98
C ASN A 68 -1.25 12.99 -8.63
N ASP A 69 -2.42 13.45 -9.05
CA ASP A 69 -2.63 14.73 -9.73
C ASP A 69 -2.98 15.84 -8.71
N LEU A 70 -1.96 16.59 -8.29
CA LEU A 70 -2.10 17.69 -7.35
C LEU A 70 -2.93 18.85 -7.90
N GLU A 71 -2.89 19.12 -9.21
CA GLU A 71 -3.68 20.19 -9.83
C GLU A 71 -5.17 19.84 -9.80
N HIS A 72 -5.51 18.60 -10.10
CA HIS A 72 -6.89 18.14 -10.01
C HIS A 72 -7.39 18.12 -8.56
N LEU A 73 -6.57 17.64 -7.61
CA LEU A 73 -6.89 17.69 -6.18
C LEU A 73 -7.14 19.13 -5.73
N GLU A 74 -6.26 20.07 -6.08
CA GLU A 74 -6.42 21.48 -5.75
C GLU A 74 -7.70 22.08 -6.30
N ALA A 75 -8.03 21.79 -7.56
CA ALA A 75 -9.27 22.27 -8.18
C ALA A 75 -10.52 21.80 -7.43
N LEU A 76 -10.52 20.54 -6.96
CA LEU A 76 -11.62 19.99 -6.16
C LEU A 76 -11.70 20.62 -4.76
N LEU A 77 -10.55 20.81 -4.09
CA LEU A 77 -10.49 21.47 -2.78
C LEU A 77 -10.97 22.92 -2.84
N ALA A 78 -10.57 23.65 -3.88
CA ALA A 78 -10.97 25.04 -4.09
C ALA A 78 -12.46 25.20 -4.39
N ALA A 79 -13.11 24.19 -4.98
CA ALA A 79 -14.54 24.18 -5.25
C ALA A 79 -15.40 23.83 -4.03
N ALA A 80 -14.82 23.20 -3.01
CA ALA A 80 -15.52 22.81 -1.79
C ALA A 80 -15.80 24.01 -0.88
N PRO A 81 -16.88 24.01 -0.07
CA PRO A 81 -17.13 25.06 0.92
C PRO A 81 -15.93 25.20 1.87
N SER A 82 -15.52 26.46 2.12
CA SER A 82 -14.33 26.75 2.93
C SER A 82 -14.47 26.32 4.39
N ASP A 83 -15.69 26.34 4.91
CA ASP A 83 -16.04 26.00 6.29
C ASP A 83 -16.36 24.51 6.51
N ALA A 84 -16.46 23.71 5.45
CA ALA A 84 -16.68 22.27 5.56
C ALA A 84 -15.39 21.57 6.04
N PRO A 85 -15.47 20.64 7.00
CA PRO A 85 -14.34 19.77 7.31
C PRO A 85 -13.98 18.90 6.10
N LYS A 86 -12.69 18.69 5.89
CA LYS A 86 -12.17 17.96 4.73
C LYS A 86 -11.15 16.92 5.17
N VAL A 87 -11.09 15.80 4.45
CA VAL A 87 -10.00 14.83 4.58
C VAL A 87 -9.50 14.39 3.20
N ILE A 88 -8.18 14.38 3.03
CA ILE A 88 -7.51 13.88 1.83
C ILE A 88 -6.97 12.49 2.16
N ALA A 89 -7.48 11.47 1.46
CA ALA A 89 -7.12 10.07 1.66
C ALA A 89 -6.31 9.54 0.47
N PHE A 90 -5.11 9.02 0.73
CA PHE A 90 -4.17 8.57 -0.29
C PHE A 90 -3.21 7.51 0.26
N GLU A 91 -2.50 6.79 -0.62
CA GLU A 91 -1.47 5.81 -0.23
C GLU A 91 -0.07 6.39 -0.39
N SER A 92 0.85 5.94 0.44
CA SER A 92 2.27 6.27 0.30
C SER A 92 2.93 5.46 -0.82
N VAL A 93 2.63 4.16 -0.88
CA VAL A 93 3.08 3.23 -1.93
C VAL A 93 1.86 2.52 -2.49
N TYR A 94 1.55 2.75 -3.75
CA TYR A 94 0.44 2.10 -4.43
C TYR A 94 0.78 0.67 -4.81
N SER A 95 -0.08 -0.23 -4.42
CA SER A 95 0.21 -1.67 -4.36
C SER A 95 0.39 -2.35 -5.71
N MET A 96 -0.19 -1.81 -6.79
CA MET A 96 -0.20 -2.46 -8.10
C MET A 96 0.84 -1.89 -9.06
N ASP A 97 1.15 -0.61 -8.93
CA ASP A 97 2.08 0.12 -9.81
C ASP A 97 3.45 0.31 -9.17
N GLY A 98 3.51 0.35 -7.84
CA GLY A 98 4.76 0.52 -7.11
C GLY A 98 5.31 1.94 -7.20
N ASP A 99 4.46 2.92 -7.44
CA ASP A 99 4.76 4.34 -7.37
C ASP A 99 4.48 4.92 -5.98
N ILE A 100 4.82 6.17 -5.79
CA ILE A 100 4.76 6.86 -4.50
C ILE A 100 3.84 8.06 -4.61
N GLY A 101 2.93 8.20 -3.64
CA GLY A 101 2.06 9.37 -3.51
C GLY A 101 2.85 10.65 -3.24
N PRO A 102 2.44 11.80 -3.80
CA PRO A 102 3.13 13.09 -3.64
C PRO A 102 2.83 13.71 -2.26
N ILE A 103 3.34 13.07 -1.18
CA ILE A 103 3.00 13.37 0.22
C ILE A 103 3.19 14.87 0.54
N GLU A 104 4.33 15.46 0.15
CA GLU A 104 4.63 16.88 0.43
C GLU A 104 3.59 17.79 -0.20
N GLY A 105 3.29 17.61 -1.49
CA GLY A 105 2.30 18.41 -2.19
C GLY A 105 0.88 18.25 -1.65
N ILE A 106 0.52 17.03 -1.22
CA ILE A 106 -0.78 16.79 -0.56
C ILE A 106 -0.84 17.50 0.78
N CYS A 107 0.23 17.45 1.59
CA CYS A 107 0.30 18.19 2.85
C CYS A 107 0.24 19.71 2.63
N ASP A 108 0.88 20.25 1.57
CA ASP A 108 0.80 21.67 1.24
C ASP A 108 -0.64 22.10 0.89
N LEU A 109 -1.36 21.25 0.15
CA LEU A 109 -2.77 21.50 -0.15
C LEU A 109 -3.65 21.34 1.09
N ALA A 110 -3.36 20.36 1.95
CA ALA A 110 -4.08 20.18 3.20
C ALA A 110 -3.95 21.41 4.11
N ASP A 111 -2.73 21.93 4.28
CA ASP A 111 -2.49 23.18 5.03
C ASP A 111 -3.23 24.37 4.40
N LYS A 112 -3.22 24.48 3.08
CA LYS A 112 -3.85 25.60 2.33
C LYS A 112 -5.38 25.60 2.46
N TYR A 113 -6.00 24.43 2.49
CA TYR A 113 -7.46 24.30 2.43
C TYR A 113 -8.09 23.81 3.74
N ASP A 114 -7.31 23.78 4.84
CA ASP A 114 -7.73 23.32 6.17
C ASP A 114 -8.35 21.91 6.10
N ALA A 115 -7.57 20.96 5.57
CA ALA A 115 -7.97 19.58 5.41
C ALA A 115 -7.10 18.65 6.26
N LEU A 116 -7.70 17.59 6.82
CA LEU A 116 -6.95 16.48 7.43
C LEU A 116 -6.30 15.63 6.35
N THR A 117 -5.15 15.06 6.66
CA THR A 117 -4.45 14.08 5.84
C THR A 117 -4.61 12.68 6.41
N TYR A 118 -5.02 11.72 5.57
CA TYR A 118 -5.10 10.31 5.88
C TYR A 118 -4.21 9.52 4.90
N ILE A 119 -3.09 9.01 5.38
CA ILE A 119 -2.15 8.22 4.57
C ILE A 119 -2.23 6.73 4.93
N ASP A 120 -2.32 5.89 3.91
CA ASP A 120 -2.14 4.44 4.01
C ASP A 120 -0.67 4.11 3.73
N GLU A 121 0.05 3.65 4.76
CA GLU A 121 1.46 3.23 4.69
C GLU A 121 1.62 1.70 4.65
N VAL A 122 0.56 0.96 4.39
CA VAL A 122 0.50 -0.51 4.47
C VAL A 122 1.59 -1.20 3.65
N HIS A 123 1.97 -0.64 2.50
CA HIS A 123 3.05 -1.15 1.65
C HIS A 123 4.44 -0.56 1.97
N ALA A 124 4.55 0.29 2.99
CA ALA A 124 5.79 0.97 3.31
C ALA A 124 6.28 0.76 4.75
N VAL A 125 5.37 0.55 5.71
CA VAL A 125 5.76 0.26 7.10
C VAL A 125 6.62 -0.98 7.20
N GLY A 126 7.68 -0.92 7.99
CA GLY A 126 8.72 -1.95 8.11
C GLY A 126 9.79 -1.89 7.02
N LEU A 127 9.53 -1.23 5.87
CA LEU A 127 10.36 -1.30 4.66
C LEU A 127 11.08 0.00 4.32
N TYR A 128 10.55 1.15 4.73
CA TYR A 128 11.09 2.48 4.44
C TYR A 128 11.25 3.31 5.70
N GLY A 129 12.11 4.33 5.63
CA GLY A 129 12.42 5.20 6.72
C GLY A 129 13.49 4.65 7.66
N LEU A 130 14.01 5.52 8.52
CA LEU A 130 15.10 5.18 9.45
C LEU A 130 14.69 4.10 10.46
N ARG A 131 13.46 4.20 10.97
CA ARG A 131 12.90 3.25 11.95
C ARG A 131 11.89 2.27 11.31
N GLY A 132 11.64 2.38 10.00
CA GLY A 132 10.64 1.58 9.32
C GLY A 132 9.21 2.11 9.47
N ALA A 133 9.05 3.41 9.68
CA ALA A 133 7.71 4.01 9.81
C ALA A 133 7.05 4.33 8.46
N GLY A 134 7.75 4.13 7.33
CA GLY A 134 7.18 4.29 6.01
C GLY A 134 7.81 5.41 5.19
N ILE A 135 7.13 5.79 4.11
CA ILE A 135 7.59 6.84 3.19
C ILE A 135 7.55 8.22 3.85
N ALA A 136 6.52 8.51 4.63
CA ALA A 136 6.43 9.78 5.36
C ALA A 136 7.61 9.97 6.33
N GLU A 137 8.14 8.90 6.95
CA GLU A 137 9.38 8.96 7.73
C GLU A 137 10.59 9.19 6.84
N ARG A 138 10.72 8.42 5.73
CA ARG A 138 11.83 8.54 4.79
C ARG A 138 12.02 9.98 4.29
N ASP A 139 10.91 10.64 4.00
CA ASP A 139 10.90 11.98 3.40
C ASP A 139 10.83 13.10 4.46
N GLY A 140 10.80 12.74 5.77
CA GLY A 140 10.77 13.70 6.88
C GLY A 140 9.41 14.39 7.06
N LEU A 141 8.34 13.86 6.49
CA LEU A 141 7.00 14.47 6.42
C LEU A 141 6.01 13.93 7.46
N MET A 142 6.41 12.96 8.27
CA MET A 142 5.53 12.26 9.21
C MET A 142 4.80 13.21 10.19
N HIS A 143 5.43 14.34 10.53
CA HIS A 143 4.85 15.36 11.41
C HIS A 143 3.72 16.17 10.75
N ARG A 144 3.63 16.18 9.42
CA ARG A 144 2.61 16.89 8.64
C ARG A 144 1.37 16.04 8.35
N VAL A 145 1.47 14.72 8.56
CA VAL A 145 0.35 13.80 8.32
C VAL A 145 -0.46 13.64 9.60
N ASP A 146 -1.79 13.77 9.53
CA ASP A 146 -2.66 13.70 10.72
C ASP A 146 -2.92 12.26 11.14
N ILE A 147 -3.29 11.39 10.20
CA ILE A 147 -3.63 9.99 10.45
C ILE A 147 -2.79 9.09 9.55
N ILE A 148 -2.03 8.20 10.17
CA ILE A 148 -1.23 7.18 9.49
C ILE A 148 -1.89 5.82 9.73
N GLU A 149 -2.24 5.13 8.66
CA GLU A 149 -2.70 3.75 8.71
C GLU A 149 -1.56 2.81 8.33
N GLY A 150 -1.53 1.64 8.96
CA GLY A 150 -0.56 0.60 8.68
C GLY A 150 -1.10 -0.81 8.96
N THR A 151 -0.39 -1.80 8.45
CA THR A 151 -0.74 -3.22 8.66
C THR A 151 0.33 -3.98 9.40
N LEU A 152 -0.10 -4.95 10.20
CA LEU A 152 0.77 -5.94 10.82
C LEU A 152 0.92 -7.20 9.93
N GLY A 153 0.13 -7.31 8.85
CA GLY A 153 0.02 -8.51 8.01
C GLY A 153 1.03 -8.58 6.84
N LYS A 154 1.93 -7.61 6.69
CA LYS A 154 2.96 -7.59 5.63
C LYS A 154 4.37 -7.67 6.23
N ALA A 155 5.12 -6.59 6.25
CA ALA A 155 6.50 -6.61 6.74
C ALA A 155 6.65 -7.06 8.19
N PHE A 156 5.69 -6.77 9.05
CA PHE A 156 5.69 -7.23 10.44
C PHE A 156 5.35 -8.72 10.59
N GLY A 157 4.78 -9.38 9.58
CA GLY A 157 4.64 -10.85 9.49
C GLY A 157 3.63 -11.49 10.45
N VAL A 158 2.63 -10.73 10.92
CA VAL A 158 1.56 -11.21 11.81
C VAL A 158 0.18 -10.85 11.27
N VAL A 159 -0.84 -10.72 12.11
CA VAL A 159 -2.21 -10.34 11.74
C VAL A 159 -2.57 -9.04 12.44
N GLY A 160 -3.29 -8.16 11.75
CA GLY A 160 -3.82 -6.93 12.30
C GLY A 160 -3.58 -5.72 11.41
N GLY A 161 -4.16 -4.62 11.81
CA GLY A 161 -3.93 -3.28 11.26
C GLY A 161 -4.00 -2.26 12.39
N TYR A 162 -3.67 -1.03 12.09
CA TYR A 162 -3.69 0.04 13.09
C TYR A 162 -3.80 1.41 12.43
N ILE A 163 -4.21 2.38 13.22
CA ILE A 163 -3.98 3.80 12.93
C ILE A 163 -3.06 4.38 14.00
N ALA A 164 -2.32 5.44 13.65
CA ALA A 164 -1.56 6.27 14.57
C ALA A 164 -1.86 7.75 14.27
N ALA A 165 -2.22 8.53 15.29
CA ALA A 165 -2.67 9.90 15.14
C ALA A 165 -2.55 10.69 16.46
N ASP A 166 -3.06 11.94 16.44
CA ASP A 166 -3.35 12.70 17.66
C ASP A 166 -4.25 11.92 18.61
N GLY A 167 -4.01 12.03 19.90
CA GLY A 167 -4.75 11.29 20.93
C GLY A 167 -6.25 11.53 20.91
N ALA A 168 -6.71 12.73 20.55
CA ALA A 168 -8.14 13.03 20.47
C ALA A 168 -8.79 12.30 19.26
N ILE A 169 -8.11 12.19 18.14
CA ILE A 169 -8.58 11.43 16.97
C ILE A 169 -8.68 9.94 17.32
N VAL A 170 -7.62 9.39 17.92
CA VAL A 170 -7.58 7.98 18.32
C VAL A 170 -8.70 7.66 19.32
N ASP A 171 -8.89 8.50 20.34
CA ASP A 171 -9.95 8.33 21.34
C ASP A 171 -11.36 8.41 20.72
N ALA A 172 -11.59 9.35 19.81
CA ALA A 172 -12.85 9.49 19.09
C ALA A 172 -13.16 8.24 18.25
N ILE A 173 -12.17 7.70 17.52
CA ILE A 173 -12.34 6.46 16.73
C ILE A 173 -12.55 5.26 17.66
N ARG A 174 -11.75 5.11 18.73
CA ARG A 174 -11.88 4.05 19.73
C ARG A 174 -13.26 4.01 20.34
N SER A 175 -13.84 5.17 20.64
CA SER A 175 -15.10 5.32 21.33
C SER A 175 -16.33 5.19 20.43
N THR A 176 -16.18 5.34 19.09
CA THR A 176 -17.35 5.49 18.20
C THR A 176 -17.32 4.58 16.96
N ALA A 177 -16.16 3.99 16.59
CA ALA A 177 -16.06 3.15 15.40
C ALA A 177 -16.72 1.78 15.61
N PRO A 178 -17.76 1.44 14.86
CA PRO A 178 -18.42 0.12 15.00
C PRO A 178 -17.48 -1.04 14.68
N GLY A 179 -16.57 -0.88 13.70
CA GLY A 179 -15.58 -1.88 13.32
C GLY A 179 -14.50 -2.12 14.37
N PHE A 180 -14.44 -1.26 15.42
CA PHE A 180 -13.62 -1.47 16.60
C PHE A 180 -14.45 -1.99 17.78
N ILE A 181 -15.59 -1.34 18.09
CA ILE A 181 -16.38 -1.62 19.31
C ILE A 181 -17.04 -3.00 19.24
N PHE A 182 -17.56 -3.39 18.07
CA PHE A 182 -18.38 -4.60 17.89
C PHE A 182 -17.60 -5.76 17.26
N THR A 183 -16.26 -5.76 17.39
CA THR A 183 -15.39 -6.84 16.92
C THR A 183 -14.55 -7.40 18.08
N THR A 184 -13.87 -8.51 17.83
CA THR A 184 -12.94 -9.09 18.81
C THR A 184 -11.56 -8.45 18.70
N ALA A 185 -10.84 -8.36 19.82
CA ALA A 185 -9.45 -7.92 19.84
C ALA A 185 -8.52 -8.97 19.25
N LEU A 186 -7.31 -8.55 18.87
CA LEU A 186 -6.24 -9.48 18.51
C LEU A 186 -5.92 -10.42 19.68
N PRO A 187 -5.66 -11.72 19.43
CA PRO A 187 -5.20 -12.62 20.47
C PRO A 187 -3.91 -12.10 21.14
N PRO A 188 -3.74 -12.24 22.45
CA PRO A 188 -2.56 -11.73 23.17
C PRO A 188 -1.23 -12.22 22.60
N ALA A 189 -1.16 -13.48 22.15
CA ALA A 189 0.04 -14.05 21.51
C ALA A 189 0.41 -13.33 20.20
N VAL A 190 -0.60 -12.97 19.38
CA VAL A 190 -0.44 -12.20 18.15
C VAL A 190 0.02 -10.78 18.46
N ALA A 191 -0.59 -10.12 19.45
CA ALA A 191 -0.20 -8.78 19.85
C ALA A 191 1.24 -8.74 20.41
N ALA A 192 1.66 -9.75 21.18
CA ALA A 192 3.02 -9.87 21.68
C ALA A 192 4.03 -10.11 20.54
N GLY A 193 3.69 -10.99 19.58
CA GLY A 193 4.52 -11.25 18.39
C GLY A 193 4.64 -10.00 17.50
N ALA A 194 3.53 -9.28 17.28
CA ALA A 194 3.53 -8.02 16.55
C ALA A 194 4.44 -6.96 17.21
N ARG A 195 4.34 -6.80 18.52
CA ARG A 195 5.20 -5.89 19.26
C ARG A 195 6.68 -6.26 19.12
N ALA A 196 7.01 -7.53 19.26
CA ALA A 196 8.40 -7.99 19.11
C ALA A 196 8.92 -7.69 17.69
N SER A 197 8.10 -7.91 16.65
CA SER A 197 8.44 -7.60 15.26
C SER A 197 8.62 -6.09 15.04
N VAL A 198 7.72 -5.26 15.54
CA VAL A 198 7.82 -3.79 15.44
C VAL A 198 9.11 -3.30 16.11
N GLU A 199 9.40 -3.73 17.35
CA GLU A 199 10.62 -3.32 18.06
C GLU A 199 11.89 -3.79 17.34
N TYR A 200 11.89 -5.01 16.79
CA TYR A 200 13.00 -5.52 16.00
C TYR A 200 13.23 -4.68 14.75
N LEU A 201 12.17 -4.41 13.99
CA LEU A 201 12.27 -3.65 12.73
C LEU A 201 12.65 -2.18 12.94
N LYS A 202 12.33 -1.57 14.08
CA LYS A 202 12.80 -0.20 14.39
C LYS A 202 14.33 -0.05 14.27
N SER A 203 15.09 -1.09 14.56
CA SER A 203 16.56 -1.08 14.52
C SER A 203 17.17 -1.84 13.33
N ALA A 204 16.36 -2.48 12.49
CA ALA A 204 16.81 -3.37 11.42
C ALA A 204 17.19 -2.64 10.12
N HIS A 205 18.10 -1.65 10.19
CA HIS A 205 18.51 -0.85 9.03
C HIS A 205 19.11 -1.71 7.91
N SER A 206 20.02 -2.62 8.24
CA SER A 206 20.68 -3.49 7.26
C SER A 206 19.70 -4.39 6.50
N LEU A 207 18.60 -4.81 7.14
CA LEU A 207 17.56 -5.56 6.44
C LEU A 207 16.81 -4.69 5.44
N ARG A 208 16.51 -3.42 5.78
CA ARG A 208 15.86 -2.47 4.87
C ARG A 208 16.77 -2.14 3.69
N GLU A 209 18.05 -1.87 3.94
CA GLU A 209 19.04 -1.63 2.88
C GLU A 209 19.13 -2.83 1.94
N LYS A 210 19.25 -4.04 2.51
CA LYS A 210 19.28 -5.28 1.74
C LYS A 210 17.99 -5.50 0.95
N HIS A 211 16.83 -5.17 1.51
CA HIS A 211 15.54 -5.27 0.83
C HIS A 211 15.49 -4.35 -0.42
N GLN A 212 15.90 -3.08 -0.28
CA GLN A 212 15.94 -2.14 -1.40
C GLN A 212 16.96 -2.58 -2.47
N GLU A 213 18.12 -3.07 -2.05
CA GLU A 213 19.15 -3.63 -2.95
C GLU A 213 18.59 -4.84 -3.73
N ARG A 214 17.90 -5.77 -3.06
CA ARG A 214 17.25 -6.91 -3.74
C ARG A 214 16.20 -6.48 -4.76
N ALA A 215 15.40 -5.49 -4.43
CA ALA A 215 14.41 -4.94 -5.36
C ALA A 215 15.06 -4.31 -6.61
N ALA A 216 16.10 -3.52 -6.42
CA ALA A 216 16.86 -2.92 -7.52
C ALA A 216 17.53 -3.99 -8.40
N THR A 217 18.19 -4.97 -7.78
CA THR A 217 18.83 -6.09 -8.49
C THR A 217 17.83 -6.88 -9.34
N LEU A 218 16.67 -7.22 -8.77
CA LEU A 218 15.63 -7.95 -9.51
C LEU A 218 15.13 -7.15 -10.71
N LYS A 219 14.85 -5.86 -10.55
CA LYS A 219 14.41 -4.99 -11.66
C LYS A 219 15.44 -4.99 -12.79
N THR A 220 16.71 -4.80 -12.46
CA THR A 220 17.80 -4.78 -13.44
C THR A 220 17.87 -6.10 -14.19
N ARG A 221 17.90 -7.25 -13.51
CA ARG A 221 18.00 -8.57 -14.13
C ARG A 221 16.84 -8.87 -15.07
N LEU A 222 15.61 -8.55 -14.64
CA LEU A 222 14.42 -8.72 -15.48
C LEU A 222 14.44 -7.81 -16.71
N SER A 223 14.85 -6.55 -16.55
CA SER A 223 14.96 -5.62 -17.66
C SER A 223 16.06 -6.03 -18.65
N ASP A 224 17.23 -6.47 -18.17
CA ASP A 224 18.33 -6.96 -19.00
C ASP A 224 17.97 -8.23 -19.79
N ALA A 225 17.11 -9.08 -19.20
CA ALA A 225 16.51 -10.23 -19.88
C ALA A 225 15.36 -9.83 -20.83
N GLY A 226 15.07 -8.54 -20.97
CA GLY A 226 14.06 -7.99 -21.86
C GLY A 226 12.62 -8.22 -21.42
N PHE A 227 12.34 -8.45 -20.13
CA PHE A 227 10.96 -8.48 -19.63
C PHE A 227 10.38 -7.07 -19.53
N PRO A 228 9.07 -6.88 -19.78
CA PRO A 228 8.40 -5.58 -19.74
C PRO A 228 8.15 -5.14 -18.30
N VAL A 229 9.24 -4.86 -17.57
CA VAL A 229 9.16 -4.34 -16.20
C VAL A 229 8.56 -2.95 -16.26
N MET A 230 7.45 -2.77 -15.53
CA MET A 230 6.77 -1.46 -15.46
C MET A 230 7.58 -0.48 -14.61
N PRO A 231 7.51 0.83 -14.91
CA PRO A 231 8.14 1.84 -14.08
C PRO A 231 7.67 1.73 -12.62
N SER A 232 8.61 1.47 -11.72
CA SER A 232 8.36 1.40 -10.27
C SER A 232 9.57 1.93 -9.54
N VAL A 233 9.34 2.83 -8.59
CA VAL A 233 10.39 3.44 -7.76
C VAL A 233 10.50 2.78 -6.38
N THR A 234 9.70 1.73 -6.13
CA THR A 234 9.62 1.03 -4.84
C THR A 234 10.13 -0.41 -4.91
N HIS A 235 9.94 -1.18 -3.84
CA HIS A 235 10.27 -2.61 -3.78
C HIS A 235 9.33 -3.50 -4.61
N ILE A 236 8.23 -2.98 -5.08
CA ILE A 236 7.29 -3.71 -5.93
C ILE A 236 7.84 -3.74 -7.35
N VAL A 237 7.91 -4.93 -7.93
CA VAL A 237 8.45 -5.15 -9.28
C VAL A 237 7.34 -5.73 -10.15
N PRO A 238 6.56 -4.87 -10.83
CA PRO A 238 5.49 -5.32 -11.72
C PRO A 238 6.05 -5.62 -13.11
N ILE A 239 5.63 -6.74 -13.71
CA ILE A 239 5.94 -7.14 -15.09
C ILE A 239 4.62 -7.12 -15.87
N HIS A 240 4.52 -6.28 -16.87
CA HIS A 240 3.32 -6.17 -17.69
C HIS A 240 3.09 -7.46 -18.50
N VAL A 241 1.85 -7.95 -18.54
CA VAL A 241 1.43 -9.12 -19.34
C VAL A 241 0.34 -8.73 -20.34
N GLY A 242 -0.66 -7.92 -19.91
CA GLY A 242 -1.72 -7.37 -20.77
C GLY A 242 -2.83 -8.34 -21.16
N ASP A 243 -2.76 -9.60 -20.73
CA ASP A 243 -3.79 -10.62 -21.01
C ASP A 243 -4.01 -11.50 -19.77
N PRO A 244 -5.26 -11.70 -19.31
CA PRO A 244 -5.55 -12.43 -18.08
C PRO A 244 -5.31 -13.93 -18.18
N VAL A 245 -5.45 -14.53 -19.38
CA VAL A 245 -5.24 -15.96 -19.60
C VAL A 245 -3.75 -16.26 -19.63
N LEU A 246 -2.98 -15.44 -20.36
CA LEU A 246 -1.53 -15.53 -20.40
C LEU A 246 -0.93 -15.30 -19.00
N CYS A 247 -1.38 -14.29 -18.28
CA CYS A 247 -0.92 -13.97 -16.92
C CYS A 247 -1.13 -15.17 -15.97
N LYS A 248 -2.33 -15.73 -15.96
CA LYS A 248 -2.63 -16.95 -15.18
C LYS A 248 -1.79 -18.14 -15.62
N ARG A 249 -1.64 -18.36 -16.92
CA ARG A 249 -0.90 -19.51 -17.47
C ARG A 249 0.57 -19.46 -17.08
N ILE A 250 1.21 -18.29 -17.20
CA ILE A 250 2.61 -18.09 -16.77
C ILE A 250 2.77 -18.47 -15.30
N THR A 251 1.88 -17.96 -14.43
CA THR A 251 2.01 -18.22 -12.98
C THR A 251 1.77 -19.67 -12.58
N ASP A 252 0.85 -20.37 -13.27
CA ASP A 252 0.63 -21.80 -13.04
C ASP A 252 1.87 -22.60 -13.44
N MET A 253 2.45 -22.33 -14.62
CA MET A 253 3.64 -23.03 -15.10
C MET A 253 4.88 -22.73 -14.23
N LEU A 254 5.04 -21.49 -13.75
CA LEU A 254 6.11 -21.16 -12.78
C LEU A 254 5.99 -22.01 -11.51
N LEU A 255 4.77 -22.21 -11.01
CA LEU A 255 4.55 -23.03 -9.82
C LEU A 255 4.74 -24.52 -10.09
N ASP A 256 4.12 -25.03 -11.14
CA ASP A 256 4.06 -26.47 -11.43
C ASP A 256 5.42 -27.03 -11.91
N ASP A 257 6.12 -26.29 -12.78
CA ASP A 257 7.35 -26.76 -13.42
C ASP A 257 8.62 -26.33 -12.66
N HIS A 258 8.59 -25.18 -11.98
CA HIS A 258 9.78 -24.58 -11.34
C HIS A 258 9.65 -24.38 -9.82
N GLY A 259 8.46 -24.64 -9.23
CA GLY A 259 8.22 -24.43 -7.80
C GLY A 259 8.26 -22.95 -7.37
N ILE A 260 8.06 -22.03 -8.31
CA ILE A 260 8.10 -20.57 -8.06
C ILE A 260 6.68 -20.03 -8.01
N TYR A 261 6.27 -19.55 -6.84
CA TYR A 261 4.95 -18.94 -6.66
C TYR A 261 5.00 -17.44 -6.99
N VAL A 262 4.19 -17.03 -7.96
CA VAL A 262 3.92 -15.62 -8.30
C VAL A 262 2.42 -15.41 -8.40
N GLN A 263 1.90 -14.35 -7.78
CA GLN A 263 0.49 -14.02 -7.85
C GLN A 263 0.17 -13.33 -9.18
N PRO A 264 -0.77 -13.86 -10.00
CA PRO A 264 -1.27 -13.14 -11.18
C PRO A 264 -2.18 -11.99 -10.70
N ILE A 265 -1.97 -10.81 -11.26
CA ILE A 265 -2.81 -9.64 -10.98
C ILE A 265 -3.65 -9.35 -12.21
N ASN A 266 -4.94 -9.67 -12.10
CA ASN A 266 -5.92 -9.57 -13.17
C ASN A 266 -7.09 -8.66 -12.75
N TYR A 267 -7.97 -8.34 -13.71
CA TYR A 267 -9.25 -7.70 -13.40
C TYR A 267 -10.01 -8.56 -12.35
N PRO A 268 -10.67 -7.94 -11.34
CA PRO A 268 -10.92 -6.50 -11.18
C PRO A 268 -9.85 -5.73 -10.38
N THR A 269 -8.74 -6.34 -10.02
CA THR A 269 -7.67 -5.69 -9.23
C THR A 269 -6.97 -4.59 -10.02
N VAL A 270 -6.80 -4.81 -11.32
CA VAL A 270 -6.27 -3.85 -12.29
C VAL A 270 -7.22 -3.75 -13.50
N PRO A 271 -7.20 -2.66 -14.27
CA PRO A 271 -7.98 -2.56 -15.51
C PRO A 271 -7.63 -3.68 -16.51
N LYS A 272 -8.60 -4.07 -17.36
CA LYS A 272 -8.36 -5.01 -18.46
C LYS A 272 -7.32 -4.46 -19.43
N GLY A 273 -6.42 -5.33 -19.88
CA GLY A 273 -5.29 -4.96 -20.74
C GLY A 273 -4.06 -4.48 -19.93
N THR A 274 -4.15 -4.43 -18.62
CA THR A 274 -3.03 -4.05 -17.74
C THR A 274 -2.66 -5.13 -16.74
N GLU A 275 -3.05 -6.35 -17.02
CA GLU A 275 -2.71 -7.54 -16.25
C GLU A 275 -1.19 -7.66 -16.10
N ARG A 276 -0.73 -8.10 -14.93
CA ARG A 276 0.69 -8.12 -14.59
C ARG A 276 1.06 -9.23 -13.62
N LEU A 277 2.33 -9.62 -13.65
CA LEU A 277 2.95 -10.35 -12.56
C LEU A 277 3.48 -9.33 -11.55
N ARG A 278 3.21 -9.50 -10.27
CA ARG A 278 3.72 -8.62 -9.22
C ARG A 278 4.70 -9.36 -8.33
N LEU A 279 5.97 -9.00 -8.45
CA LEU A 279 7.06 -9.57 -7.66
C LEU A 279 7.40 -8.61 -6.51
N THR A 280 7.65 -9.20 -5.34
CA THR A 280 8.05 -8.46 -4.12
C THR A 280 9.21 -9.22 -3.48
N PRO A 281 10.46 -8.94 -3.89
CA PRO A 281 11.63 -9.62 -3.33
C PRO A 281 11.77 -9.32 -1.84
N THR A 282 12.42 -10.23 -1.13
CA THR A 282 12.74 -10.10 0.30
C THR A 282 14.26 -10.06 0.49
N PRO A 283 14.77 -9.63 1.65
CA PRO A 283 16.20 -9.67 1.95
C PRO A 283 16.84 -11.07 1.87
N LEU A 284 16.03 -12.13 1.89
CA LEU A 284 16.49 -13.52 1.85
C LEU A 284 16.68 -14.07 0.44
N HIS A 285 16.16 -13.40 -0.59
CA HIS A 285 16.37 -13.83 -1.96
C HIS A 285 17.83 -13.62 -2.37
N THR A 286 18.45 -14.71 -2.87
CA THR A 286 19.83 -14.70 -3.33
C THR A 286 19.93 -14.37 -4.82
N ASP A 287 21.16 -14.15 -5.30
CA ASP A 287 21.41 -13.92 -6.73
C ASP A 287 21.06 -15.15 -7.56
N GLU A 288 21.37 -16.35 -7.04
CA GLU A 288 21.03 -17.62 -7.69
C GLU A 288 19.51 -17.81 -7.82
N MET A 289 18.73 -17.38 -6.82
CA MET A 289 17.26 -17.42 -6.89
C MET A 289 16.73 -16.48 -7.97
N PHE A 290 17.35 -15.30 -8.14
CA PHE A 290 16.97 -14.39 -9.22
C PHE A 290 17.36 -14.91 -10.60
N ASP A 291 18.53 -15.53 -10.75
CA ASP A 291 18.93 -16.18 -11.99
C ASP A 291 17.99 -17.32 -12.36
N GLN A 292 17.59 -18.13 -11.37
CA GLN A 292 16.60 -19.20 -11.56
C GLN A 292 15.22 -18.65 -11.97
N LEU A 293 14.78 -17.54 -11.35
CA LEU A 293 13.52 -16.90 -11.71
C LEU A 293 13.54 -16.36 -13.14
N VAL A 294 14.63 -15.73 -13.58
CA VAL A 294 14.77 -15.21 -14.94
C VAL A 294 14.69 -16.35 -15.95
N LEU A 295 15.47 -17.42 -15.76
CA LEU A 295 15.46 -18.60 -16.63
C LEU A 295 14.08 -19.28 -16.67
N ALA A 296 13.43 -19.41 -15.50
CA ALA A 296 12.09 -19.97 -15.43
C ALA A 296 11.06 -19.11 -16.17
N LEU A 297 11.15 -17.79 -16.04
CA LEU A 297 10.27 -16.86 -16.75
C LEU A 297 10.49 -16.93 -18.28
N GLU A 298 11.73 -17.02 -18.75
CA GLU A 298 12.03 -17.19 -20.18
C GLU A 298 11.41 -18.47 -20.73
N ASP A 299 11.58 -19.62 -20.03
CA ASP A 299 10.99 -20.91 -20.43
C ASP A 299 9.47 -20.85 -20.46
N VAL A 300 8.84 -20.48 -19.34
CA VAL A 300 7.37 -20.55 -19.24
C VAL A 300 6.68 -19.51 -20.11
N TRP A 301 7.28 -18.33 -20.31
CA TRP A 301 6.66 -17.27 -21.11
C TRP A 301 6.57 -17.66 -22.58
N ALA A 302 7.67 -18.17 -23.17
CA ALA A 302 7.69 -18.64 -24.54
C ALA A 302 6.64 -19.75 -24.77
N ARG A 303 6.59 -20.74 -23.88
CA ARG A 303 5.62 -21.85 -23.95
C ARG A 303 4.18 -21.39 -23.75
N ALA A 304 3.95 -20.41 -22.89
CA ALA A 304 2.61 -19.87 -22.65
C ALA A 304 2.11 -19.05 -23.84
N GLU A 305 2.97 -18.27 -24.50
CA GLU A 305 2.66 -17.57 -25.76
C GLU A 305 2.25 -18.54 -26.86
N GLU A 306 3.00 -19.63 -27.06
CA GLU A 306 2.66 -20.68 -28.02
C GLU A 306 1.28 -21.32 -27.77
N GLN A 307 0.94 -21.54 -26.50
CA GLN A 307 -0.32 -22.17 -26.10
C GLN A 307 -1.52 -21.23 -26.17
N THR A 308 -1.32 -19.94 -25.91
CA THR A 308 -2.41 -18.95 -25.88
C THR A 308 -2.57 -18.20 -27.19
N GLY A 309 -1.53 -18.18 -28.05
CA GLY A 309 -1.48 -17.35 -29.24
C GLY A 309 -1.31 -15.85 -28.98
N VAL A 310 -1.03 -15.47 -27.75
CA VAL A 310 -0.79 -14.07 -27.33
C VAL A 310 0.72 -13.84 -27.24
N SER A 311 1.24 -12.84 -27.93
CA SER A 311 2.68 -12.55 -27.98
C SER A 311 3.08 -11.38 -27.07
N ARG A 312 4.26 -11.48 -26.45
CA ARG A 312 4.94 -10.42 -25.67
C ARG A 312 5.08 -9.10 -26.45
N ALA A 313 5.27 -9.18 -27.79
CA ALA A 313 5.40 -8.00 -28.64
C ALA A 313 4.12 -7.16 -28.71
N SER A 314 2.94 -7.77 -28.59
CA SER A 314 1.65 -7.09 -28.61
C SER A 314 1.33 -6.34 -27.33
N SER A 315 2.02 -6.65 -26.22
CA SER A 315 1.80 -6.03 -24.91
C SER A 315 2.62 -4.74 -24.66
N LEU A 316 3.57 -4.43 -25.55
CA LEU A 316 4.41 -3.22 -25.45
C LEU A 316 3.85 -2.04 -26.26
N GLU A 317 2.84 -2.25 -27.12
CA GLU A 317 2.25 -1.23 -27.99
C GLU A 317 0.89 -0.69 -27.47
N ALA A 318 0.40 -1.17 -26.33
CA ALA A 318 -0.84 -0.76 -25.68
C ALA A 318 -0.58 0.10 -24.43
#